data_543a6e70e16a159de9676cb9b4b9741f
#
_entry.id   543a6e70e16a159de9676cb9b4b9741f
#
_cell.length_a   1.000
_cell.length_b   1.000
_cell.length_c   1.000
_cell.angle_alpha   90.00
_cell.angle_beta   90.00
_cell.angle_gamma   90.00
#
_symmetry.space_group_name_H-M   'P 1'
#
loop_
_entity.id
_entity.type
_entity.pdbx_description
1 polymer ?
#
loop_
_entity_poly.entity_id
_entity_poly.type
_entity_poly.pdbx_seq_one_letter_code
_entity_poly.pdbx_strand_id
1 'polypeptide(L)'
;MTHRQIMEALSGLLLGMFVAILSSTIVTNALPDIVADLHGTQSAYTWVVTASLLAMTVTTPLWGKLADLTSKKLLVQIALVIYVTGSMAAGLSQNSGMLIACRVVQGVGVGGLSALAQIVMAAMISPRERGRYSGYLGATFAVATVSGPLLGGVITDTSWLGWRWCFYVGVPFAVIALVVLQKTLKLPVVKRDVKVDWLGASVLAASVSLLLLWVTFAGDKYDWISWQTLAMIGGSLALGGVFLAIESKVAEPIVPLRLFRNKTITLTSAASAFVGIAMFAGTVFLSQYFQLARDKSPTMSGVLTIPLIGSLAISSTVSGRFITRTGRWKVWLLTGGVLMTSGLGLLGTIRYDTAYWQMAVYMAFLGLGLGMSMQNLVLATQNQVQPHELGSASSLVSFFRSLGGAVGVSALGAVMANRITDYVTDGLAAIGVNTGGASTSDSIPDLDSLAAPVRSVVENAYGHGVGDVFLSAAPFALLGLLLVAFVKEVPLRSHSGLQAAAAAAIVPAPVPEDAKTEG
;
A
#
# COMPACT_ATOMS: atom_id res chain seq x y z
N MET A 1 -20.40 9.63 -19.56
CA MET A 1 -20.54 10.54 -18.39
C MET A 1 -19.90 11.88 -18.74
N THR A 2 -20.48 12.99 -18.31
CA THR A 2 -19.85 14.31 -18.45
C THR A 2 -18.70 14.49 -17.47
N HIS A 3 -17.76 15.41 -17.76
CA HIS A 3 -16.65 15.71 -16.82
C HIS A 3 -17.14 16.04 -15.40
N ARG A 4 -18.23 16.79 -15.28
CA ARG A 4 -18.84 17.13 -14.00
C ARG A 4 -19.32 15.89 -13.24
N GLN A 5 -20.02 14.98 -13.90
CA GLN A 5 -20.48 13.72 -13.29
C GLN A 5 -19.33 12.82 -12.84
N ILE A 6 -18.24 12.79 -13.62
CA ILE A 6 -17.02 12.07 -13.23
C ILE A 6 -16.41 12.68 -11.98
N MET A 7 -16.30 14.02 -11.91
CA MET A 7 -15.72 14.70 -10.74
C MET A 7 -16.58 14.54 -9.49
N GLU A 8 -17.90 14.58 -9.62
CA GLU A 8 -18.82 14.36 -8.50
C GLU A 8 -18.70 12.92 -7.94
N ALA A 9 -18.64 11.91 -8.79
CA ALA A 9 -18.43 10.52 -8.37
C ALA A 9 -17.02 10.29 -7.81
N LEU A 10 -16.00 10.91 -8.44
CA LEU A 10 -14.62 10.79 -8.02
C LEU A 10 -14.38 11.44 -6.65
N SER A 11 -15.05 12.55 -6.34
CA SER A 11 -14.89 13.22 -5.04
C SER A 11 -15.26 12.31 -3.86
N GLY A 12 -16.33 11.54 -3.98
CA GLY A 12 -16.71 10.56 -2.95
C GLY A 12 -15.72 9.40 -2.82
N LEU A 13 -15.16 8.93 -3.95
CA LEU A 13 -14.13 7.89 -3.96
C LEU A 13 -12.82 8.39 -3.34
N LEU A 14 -12.40 9.61 -3.71
CA LEU A 14 -11.19 10.25 -3.17
C LEU A 14 -11.32 10.48 -1.67
N LEU A 15 -12.50 10.90 -1.21
CA LEU A 15 -12.75 11.06 0.22
C LEU A 15 -12.70 9.73 0.96
N GLY A 16 -13.26 8.65 0.40
CA GLY A 16 -13.15 7.31 0.95
C GLY A 16 -11.69 6.82 1.02
N MET A 17 -10.91 7.05 -0.04
CA MET A 17 -9.49 6.72 -0.06
C MET A 17 -8.68 7.59 0.91
N PHE A 18 -8.98 8.87 1.03
CA PHE A 18 -8.39 9.78 2.00
C PHE A 18 -8.58 9.24 3.42
N VAL A 19 -9.80 8.87 3.78
CA VAL A 19 -10.11 8.32 5.11
C VAL A 19 -9.35 7.03 5.38
N ALA A 20 -9.26 6.14 4.39
CA ALA A 20 -8.54 4.87 4.52
C ALA A 20 -7.04 5.08 4.83
N ILE A 21 -6.38 5.99 4.10
CA ILE A 21 -4.97 6.30 4.29
C ILE A 21 -4.73 7.06 5.59
N LEU A 22 -5.56 8.09 5.84
CA LEU A 22 -5.48 8.91 7.04
C LEU A 22 -5.57 8.05 8.32
N SER A 23 -6.54 7.15 8.37
CA SER A 23 -6.72 6.25 9.52
C SER A 23 -5.49 5.37 9.79
N SER A 24 -4.85 4.87 8.73
CA SER A 24 -3.63 4.07 8.89
C SER A 24 -2.48 4.90 9.47
N THR A 25 -2.29 6.12 8.97
CA THR A 25 -1.18 7.00 9.36
C THR A 25 -1.36 7.64 10.73
N ILE A 26 -2.59 8.03 11.10
CA ILE A 26 -2.90 8.56 12.45
C ILE A 26 -2.61 7.50 13.51
N VAL A 27 -3.14 6.29 13.33
CA VAL A 27 -2.99 5.22 14.34
C VAL A 27 -1.54 4.83 14.54
N THR A 28 -0.75 4.75 13.46
CA THR A 28 0.68 4.44 13.57
C THR A 28 1.42 5.46 14.45
N ASN A 29 1.03 6.72 14.38
CA ASN A 29 1.64 7.80 15.17
C ASN A 29 1.23 7.76 16.65
N ALA A 30 -0.05 7.47 16.92
CA ALA A 30 -0.60 7.39 18.28
C ALA A 30 -0.34 6.04 18.98
N LEU A 31 0.31 5.10 18.29
CA LEU A 31 0.42 3.71 18.74
C LEU A 31 1.17 3.54 20.07
N PRO A 32 2.25 4.29 20.37
CA PRO A 32 2.89 4.21 21.69
C PRO A 32 1.90 4.52 22.82
N ASP A 33 1.14 5.60 22.72
CA ASP A 33 0.16 6.02 23.72
C ASP A 33 -0.98 5.02 23.85
N ILE A 34 -1.44 4.47 22.71
CA ILE A 34 -2.50 3.45 22.67
C ILE A 34 -2.07 2.19 23.41
N VAL A 35 -0.85 1.71 23.15
CA VAL A 35 -0.34 0.47 23.75
C VAL A 35 -0.07 0.66 25.23
N ALA A 36 0.44 1.84 25.64
CA ALA A 36 0.65 2.19 27.03
C ALA A 36 -0.68 2.22 27.83
N ASP A 37 -1.72 2.89 27.31
CA ASP A 37 -3.03 3.00 27.97
C ASP A 37 -3.75 1.64 28.08
N LEU A 38 -3.58 0.77 27.10
CA LEU A 38 -4.14 -0.59 27.09
C LEU A 38 -3.26 -1.62 27.83
N HIS A 39 -2.21 -1.20 28.53
CA HIS A 39 -1.23 -2.06 29.20
C HIS A 39 -0.70 -3.18 28.28
N GLY A 40 -0.49 -2.84 27.00
CA GLY A 40 -0.06 -3.76 25.97
C GLY A 40 1.45 -4.00 26.01
N THR A 41 1.87 -5.12 25.40
CA THR A 41 3.28 -5.47 25.22
C THR A 41 3.81 -4.92 23.89
N GLN A 42 5.14 -4.96 23.68
CA GLN A 42 5.76 -4.68 22.38
C GLN A 42 5.20 -5.57 21.26
N SER A 43 4.86 -6.81 21.59
CA SER A 43 4.17 -7.71 20.64
C SER A 43 2.79 -7.17 20.25
N ALA A 44 2.02 -6.58 21.17
CA ALA A 44 0.73 -5.97 20.87
C ALA A 44 0.89 -4.76 19.94
N TYR A 45 1.93 -3.94 20.13
CA TYR A 45 2.29 -2.85 19.23
C TYR A 45 2.42 -3.33 17.77
N THR A 46 3.25 -4.35 17.55
CA THR A 46 3.47 -4.93 16.22
C THR A 46 2.17 -5.52 15.65
N TRP A 47 1.38 -6.23 16.47
CA TRP A 47 0.12 -6.84 16.02
C TRP A 47 -0.93 -5.83 15.59
N VAL A 48 -1.06 -4.69 16.25
CA VAL A 48 -2.05 -3.65 15.90
C VAL A 48 -1.81 -3.12 14.47
N VAL A 49 -0.56 -2.96 14.07
CA VAL A 49 -0.21 -2.54 12.70
C VAL A 49 -0.36 -3.69 11.71
N THR A 50 0.26 -4.83 12.03
CA THR A 50 0.33 -6.00 11.13
C THR A 50 -1.04 -6.57 10.82
N ALA A 51 -1.94 -6.65 11.81
CA ALA A 51 -3.28 -7.19 11.61
C ALA A 51 -4.09 -6.42 10.57
N SER A 52 -4.01 -5.09 10.59
CA SER A 52 -4.68 -4.25 9.60
C SER A 52 -4.07 -4.37 8.21
N LEU A 53 -2.74 -4.35 8.12
CA LEU A 53 -2.01 -4.49 6.84
C LEU A 53 -2.25 -5.86 6.21
N LEU A 54 -2.23 -6.90 7.02
CA LEU A 54 -2.52 -8.27 6.61
C LEU A 54 -3.94 -8.40 6.07
N ALA A 55 -4.94 -7.94 6.84
CA ALA A 55 -6.33 -7.98 6.42
C ALA A 55 -6.58 -7.20 5.13
N MET A 56 -5.97 -6.01 5.00
CA MET A 56 -6.01 -5.20 3.78
C MET A 56 -5.43 -5.96 2.59
N THR A 57 -4.24 -6.52 2.73
CA THR A 57 -3.53 -7.20 1.64
C THR A 57 -4.29 -8.44 1.16
N VAL A 58 -4.70 -9.27 2.10
CA VAL A 58 -5.38 -10.54 1.83
C VAL A 58 -6.75 -10.34 1.17
N THR A 59 -7.50 -9.32 1.57
CA THR A 59 -8.86 -9.08 1.04
C THR A 59 -8.87 -8.31 -0.28
N THR A 60 -7.76 -7.66 -0.67
CA THR A 60 -7.68 -6.87 -1.91
C THR A 60 -8.08 -7.66 -3.17
N PRO A 61 -7.61 -8.90 -3.45
CA PRO A 61 -8.03 -9.67 -4.61
C PRO A 61 -9.53 -10.03 -4.57
N LEU A 62 -10.06 -10.33 -3.38
CA LEU A 62 -11.47 -10.64 -3.19
C LEU A 62 -12.36 -9.44 -3.57
N TRP A 63 -12.02 -8.22 -3.13
CA TRP A 63 -12.72 -7.00 -3.51
C TRP A 63 -12.68 -6.76 -5.02
N GLY A 64 -11.55 -7.06 -5.67
CA GLY A 64 -11.41 -6.97 -7.12
C GLY A 64 -12.35 -7.91 -7.86
N LYS A 65 -12.38 -9.18 -7.44
CA LYS A 65 -13.28 -10.18 -8.03
C LYS A 65 -14.75 -9.84 -7.80
N LEU A 66 -15.10 -9.44 -6.58
CA LEU A 66 -16.47 -9.01 -6.27
C LEU A 66 -16.90 -7.82 -7.14
N ALA A 67 -15.97 -6.89 -7.45
CA ALA A 67 -16.26 -5.74 -8.31
C ALA A 67 -16.52 -6.11 -9.78
N ASP A 68 -16.00 -7.25 -10.23
CA ASP A 68 -16.29 -7.78 -11.58
C ASP A 68 -17.64 -8.50 -11.63
N LEU A 69 -18.13 -9.02 -10.49
CA LEU A 69 -19.35 -9.83 -10.39
C LEU A 69 -20.59 -9.07 -9.93
N THR A 70 -20.39 -7.97 -9.19
CA THR A 70 -21.49 -7.27 -8.50
C THR A 70 -21.45 -5.76 -8.72
N SER A 71 -22.35 -5.04 -8.04
CA SER A 71 -22.41 -3.58 -8.09
C SER A 71 -21.21 -2.94 -7.42
N LYS A 72 -20.37 -2.27 -8.20
CA LYS A 72 -19.20 -1.51 -7.69
C LYS A 72 -19.61 -0.45 -6.67
N LYS A 73 -20.78 0.21 -6.87
CA LYS A 73 -21.33 1.18 -5.92
C LYS A 73 -21.61 0.55 -4.56
N LEU A 74 -22.32 -0.58 -4.57
CA LEU A 74 -22.66 -1.30 -3.35
C LEU A 74 -21.40 -1.75 -2.61
N LEU A 75 -20.39 -2.23 -3.32
CA LEU A 75 -19.14 -2.69 -2.72
C LEU A 75 -18.36 -1.55 -2.04
N VAL A 76 -18.29 -0.37 -2.66
CA VAL A 76 -17.65 0.79 -2.02
C VAL A 76 -18.39 1.19 -0.75
N GLN A 77 -19.73 1.14 -0.77
CA GLN A 77 -20.53 1.44 0.41
C GLN A 77 -20.33 0.39 1.52
N ILE A 78 -20.29 -0.89 1.18
CA ILE A 78 -20.00 -1.96 2.14
C ILE A 78 -18.59 -1.78 2.73
N ALA A 79 -17.59 -1.47 1.91
CA ALA A 79 -16.23 -1.23 2.40
C ALA A 79 -16.15 -0.03 3.36
N LEU A 80 -16.89 1.06 3.06
CA LEU A 80 -17.02 2.21 3.98
C LEU A 80 -17.72 1.83 5.29
N VAL A 81 -18.80 1.06 5.24
CA VAL A 81 -19.53 0.60 6.44
C VAL A 81 -18.63 -0.30 7.29
N ILE A 82 -17.91 -1.26 6.69
CA ILE A 82 -16.96 -2.12 7.40
C ILE A 82 -15.86 -1.28 8.05
N TYR A 83 -15.32 -0.29 7.33
CA TYR A 83 -14.33 0.64 7.86
C TYR A 83 -14.87 1.42 9.07
N VAL A 84 -16.05 2.03 8.95
CA VAL A 84 -16.68 2.82 10.02
C VAL A 84 -16.95 1.95 11.25
N THR A 85 -17.54 0.77 11.07
CA THR A 85 -17.83 -0.15 12.19
C THR A 85 -16.54 -0.62 12.87
N GLY A 86 -15.51 -0.97 12.10
CA GLY A 86 -14.19 -1.31 12.64
C GLY A 86 -13.55 -0.15 13.41
N SER A 87 -13.64 1.08 12.89
CA SER A 87 -13.12 2.29 13.54
C SER A 87 -13.86 2.62 14.83
N MET A 88 -15.19 2.57 14.81
CA MET A 88 -16.00 2.81 16.01
C MET A 88 -15.70 1.79 17.09
N ALA A 89 -15.63 0.51 16.75
CA ALA A 89 -15.29 -0.56 17.68
C ALA A 89 -13.85 -0.44 18.22
N ALA A 90 -12.89 -0.04 17.37
CA ALA A 90 -11.50 0.18 17.78
C ALA A 90 -11.38 1.29 18.83
N GLY A 91 -12.12 2.40 18.66
CA GLY A 91 -12.15 3.49 19.65
C GLY A 91 -12.80 3.11 20.99
N LEU A 92 -13.61 2.04 21.02
CA LEU A 92 -14.21 1.48 22.24
C LEU A 92 -13.38 0.36 22.87
N SER A 93 -12.20 0.05 22.34
CA SER A 93 -11.35 -1.05 22.81
C SER A 93 -10.88 -0.83 24.24
N GLN A 94 -10.98 -1.88 25.05
CA GLN A 94 -10.59 -1.91 26.46
C GLN A 94 -9.29 -2.70 26.70
N ASN A 95 -8.84 -3.45 25.72
CA ASN A 95 -7.60 -4.21 25.75
C ASN A 95 -7.00 -4.37 24.35
N SER A 96 -5.72 -4.72 24.28
CA SER A 96 -4.98 -4.88 23.03
C SER A 96 -5.56 -5.95 22.10
N GLY A 97 -6.10 -7.05 22.65
CA GLY A 97 -6.71 -8.13 21.85
C GLY A 97 -7.98 -7.66 21.10
N MET A 98 -8.85 -6.91 21.79
CA MET A 98 -10.03 -6.30 21.16
C MET A 98 -9.61 -5.30 20.08
N LEU A 99 -8.60 -4.47 20.36
CA LEU A 99 -8.09 -3.51 19.37
C LEU A 99 -7.57 -4.23 18.12
N ILE A 100 -6.76 -5.28 18.27
CA ILE A 100 -6.23 -6.08 17.15
C ILE A 100 -7.38 -6.65 16.30
N ALA A 101 -8.40 -7.23 16.94
CA ALA A 101 -9.56 -7.74 16.22
C ALA A 101 -10.31 -6.64 15.43
N CYS A 102 -10.49 -5.47 16.03
CA CYS A 102 -11.09 -4.32 15.35
C CYS A 102 -10.22 -3.81 14.19
N ARG A 103 -8.89 -3.87 14.32
CA ARG A 103 -7.95 -3.52 13.25
C ARG A 103 -8.03 -4.48 12.06
N VAL A 104 -8.31 -5.76 12.29
CA VAL A 104 -8.60 -6.71 11.19
C VAL A 104 -9.84 -6.25 10.43
N VAL A 105 -10.95 -5.97 11.12
CA VAL A 105 -12.19 -5.49 10.48
C VAL A 105 -11.96 -4.20 9.70
N GLN A 106 -11.26 -3.24 10.31
CA GLN A 106 -10.91 -1.97 9.67
C GLN A 106 -10.05 -2.19 8.42
N GLY A 107 -9.05 -3.10 8.49
CA GLY A 107 -8.17 -3.45 7.38
C GLY A 107 -8.92 -4.04 6.18
N VAL A 108 -9.94 -4.86 6.41
CA VAL A 108 -10.84 -5.37 5.35
C VAL A 108 -11.51 -4.20 4.61
N GLY A 109 -12.04 -3.21 5.33
CA GLY A 109 -12.64 -2.02 4.73
C GLY A 109 -11.65 -1.17 3.95
N VAL A 110 -10.45 -0.92 4.51
CA VAL A 110 -9.37 -0.15 3.87
C VAL A 110 -8.90 -0.81 2.58
N GLY A 111 -8.75 -2.16 2.59
CA GLY A 111 -8.40 -2.93 1.40
C GLY A 111 -9.42 -2.77 0.28
N GLY A 112 -10.72 -2.81 0.64
CA GLY A 112 -11.82 -2.56 -0.29
C GLY A 112 -11.77 -1.15 -0.88
N LEU A 113 -11.64 -0.13 -0.04
CA LEU A 113 -11.62 1.27 -0.49
C LEU A 113 -10.45 1.55 -1.43
N SER A 114 -9.27 1.02 -1.13
CA SER A 114 -8.06 1.21 -1.95
C SER A 114 -8.17 0.55 -3.33
N ALA A 115 -8.70 -0.68 -3.39
CA ALA A 115 -8.89 -1.39 -4.65
C ALA A 115 -10.05 -0.82 -5.46
N LEU A 116 -11.20 -0.60 -4.82
CA LEU A 116 -12.42 -0.16 -5.50
C LEU A 116 -12.30 1.26 -6.06
N ALA A 117 -11.54 2.17 -5.42
CA ALA A 117 -11.29 3.50 -5.95
C ALA A 117 -10.67 3.43 -7.35
N GLN A 118 -9.68 2.58 -7.55
CA GLN A 118 -9.02 2.38 -8.85
C GLN A 118 -9.93 1.66 -9.86
N ILE A 119 -10.70 0.66 -9.41
CA ILE A 119 -11.61 -0.13 -10.25
C ILE A 119 -12.77 0.74 -10.76
N VAL A 120 -13.37 1.53 -9.88
CA VAL A 120 -14.49 2.43 -10.24
C VAL A 120 -14.01 3.52 -11.18
N MET A 121 -12.83 4.11 -10.92
CA MET A 121 -12.23 5.07 -11.86
C MET A 121 -12.00 4.42 -13.23
N ALA A 122 -11.53 3.17 -13.27
CA ALA A 122 -11.31 2.43 -14.51
C ALA A 122 -12.60 2.10 -15.27
N ALA A 123 -13.69 1.90 -14.57
CA ALA A 123 -14.99 1.68 -15.19
C ALA A 123 -15.56 2.96 -15.82
N MET A 124 -15.38 4.11 -15.16
CA MET A 124 -15.95 5.40 -15.62
C MET A 124 -15.12 6.08 -16.71
N ILE A 125 -13.80 5.96 -16.66
CA ILE A 125 -12.86 6.77 -17.44
C ILE A 125 -12.05 5.89 -18.38
N SER A 126 -11.92 6.30 -19.66
CA SER A 126 -11.08 5.57 -20.62
C SER A 126 -9.61 5.55 -20.19
N PRO A 127 -8.84 4.50 -20.52
CA PRO A 127 -7.41 4.44 -20.17
C PRO A 127 -6.64 5.68 -20.61
N ARG A 128 -6.95 6.22 -21.78
CA ARG A 128 -6.29 7.41 -22.32
C ARG A 128 -6.55 8.67 -21.49
N GLU A 129 -7.76 8.82 -20.94
CA GLU A 129 -8.14 10.01 -20.14
C GLU A 129 -7.81 9.88 -18.65
N ARG A 130 -7.58 8.66 -18.15
CA ARG A 130 -7.29 8.40 -16.73
C ARG A 130 -6.09 9.16 -16.21
N GLY A 131 -5.08 9.37 -17.05
CA GLY A 131 -3.91 10.14 -16.69
C GLY A 131 -4.24 11.51 -16.11
N ARG A 132 -5.27 12.18 -16.64
CA ARG A 132 -5.74 13.48 -16.14
C ARG A 132 -6.27 13.39 -14.69
N TYR A 133 -6.86 12.26 -14.31
CA TYR A 133 -7.47 12.06 -12.99
C TYR A 133 -6.52 11.39 -11.99
N SER A 134 -5.44 10.78 -12.45
CA SER A 134 -4.42 10.15 -11.60
C SER A 134 -3.78 11.12 -10.61
N GLY A 135 -3.66 12.40 -11.00
CA GLY A 135 -3.14 13.45 -10.13
C GLY A 135 -4.00 13.68 -8.88
N TYR A 136 -5.32 13.52 -8.97
CA TYR A 136 -6.20 13.65 -7.80
C TYR A 136 -5.99 12.50 -6.81
N LEU A 137 -5.75 11.27 -7.31
CA LEU A 137 -5.40 10.13 -6.46
C LEU A 137 -4.07 10.36 -5.74
N GLY A 138 -3.05 10.82 -6.48
CA GLY A 138 -1.74 11.17 -5.91
C GLY A 138 -1.82 12.30 -4.87
N ALA A 139 -2.58 13.35 -5.16
CA ALA A 139 -2.80 14.45 -4.23
C ALA A 139 -3.55 14.00 -2.97
N THR A 140 -4.58 13.17 -3.11
CA THR A 140 -5.31 12.60 -1.96
C THR A 140 -4.40 11.75 -1.09
N PHE A 141 -3.57 10.91 -1.71
CA PHE A 141 -2.56 10.13 -0.99
C PHE A 141 -1.60 11.04 -0.22
N ALA A 142 -1.09 12.08 -0.88
CA ALA A 142 -0.17 13.05 -0.30
C ALA A 142 -0.79 13.76 0.92
N VAL A 143 -1.98 14.33 0.75
CA VAL A 143 -2.66 15.08 1.82
C VAL A 143 -2.98 14.15 2.99
N ALA A 144 -3.50 12.94 2.74
CA ALA A 144 -3.82 11.99 3.79
C ALA A 144 -2.58 11.56 4.59
N THR A 145 -1.46 11.30 3.91
CA THR A 145 -0.21 10.85 4.55
C THR A 145 0.42 11.95 5.42
N VAL A 146 0.40 13.20 4.97
CA VAL A 146 0.91 14.34 5.76
C VAL A 146 -0.04 14.69 6.90
N SER A 147 -1.36 14.63 6.66
CA SER A 147 -2.35 14.95 7.69
C SER A 147 -2.35 13.95 8.86
N GLY A 148 -1.91 12.69 8.62
CA GLY A 148 -1.90 11.66 9.66
C GLY A 148 -1.06 12.02 10.89
N PRO A 149 0.24 12.25 10.76
CA PRO A 149 1.10 12.67 11.86
C PRO A 149 0.65 13.98 12.52
N LEU A 150 0.19 14.95 11.73
CA LEU A 150 -0.30 16.23 12.25
C LEU A 150 -1.54 16.06 13.14
N LEU A 151 -2.55 15.37 12.62
CA LEU A 151 -3.79 15.13 13.37
C LEU A 151 -3.56 14.15 14.53
N GLY A 152 -2.74 13.12 14.32
CA GLY A 152 -2.39 12.17 15.36
C GLY A 152 -1.72 12.85 16.55
N GLY A 153 -0.70 13.69 16.29
CA GLY A 153 -0.01 14.46 17.34
C GLY A 153 -0.96 15.42 18.06
N VAL A 154 -1.75 16.21 17.35
CA VAL A 154 -2.73 17.12 17.96
C VAL A 154 -3.73 16.36 18.84
N ILE A 155 -4.17 15.17 18.40
CA ILE A 155 -5.13 14.35 19.16
C ILE A 155 -4.49 13.79 20.43
N THR A 156 -3.26 13.25 20.35
CA THR A 156 -2.58 12.65 21.50
C THR A 156 -2.08 13.71 22.48
N ASP A 157 -1.60 14.86 22.00
CA ASP A 157 -1.13 15.95 22.84
C ASP A 157 -2.27 16.70 23.57
N THR A 158 -3.51 16.53 23.11
CA THR A 158 -4.68 17.20 23.70
C THR A 158 -5.30 16.33 24.80
N SER A 159 -5.10 16.69 26.05
CA SER A 159 -5.45 15.90 27.23
C SER A 159 -6.92 15.47 27.35
N TRP A 160 -7.89 16.23 26.77
CA TRP A 160 -9.32 15.91 26.82
C TRP A 160 -9.81 15.05 25.65
N LEU A 161 -9.03 14.91 24.54
CA LEU A 161 -9.39 14.08 23.40
C LEU A 161 -8.96 12.62 23.62
N GLY A 162 -7.68 12.40 23.90
CA GLY A 162 -7.09 11.08 24.03
C GLY A 162 -7.02 10.29 22.71
N TRP A 163 -6.27 9.22 22.70
CA TRP A 163 -5.97 8.40 21.51
C TRP A 163 -7.21 7.79 20.81
N ARG A 164 -8.31 7.60 21.53
CA ARG A 164 -9.54 7.04 20.97
C ARG A 164 -10.09 7.86 19.81
N TRP A 165 -9.88 9.16 19.83
CA TRP A 165 -10.27 10.05 18.75
C TRP A 165 -9.49 9.82 17.45
N CYS A 166 -8.32 9.18 17.49
CA CYS A 166 -7.60 8.76 16.29
C CYS A 166 -8.42 7.81 15.41
N PHE A 167 -9.32 7.05 16.02
CA PHE A 167 -10.24 6.18 15.29
C PHE A 167 -11.53 6.88 14.87
N TYR A 168 -11.99 7.86 15.63
CA TYR A 168 -13.27 8.54 15.36
C TYR A 168 -13.14 9.65 14.33
N VAL A 169 -11.99 10.30 14.20
CA VAL A 169 -11.79 11.46 13.31
C VAL A 169 -12.09 11.13 11.84
N GLY A 170 -11.85 9.91 11.40
CA GLY A 170 -12.15 9.46 10.04
C GLY A 170 -13.64 9.18 9.77
N VAL A 171 -14.43 8.93 10.82
CA VAL A 171 -15.85 8.51 10.69
C VAL A 171 -16.72 9.57 10.03
N PRO A 172 -16.69 10.85 10.41
CA PRO A 172 -17.49 11.89 9.76
C PRO A 172 -17.19 11.98 8.25
N PHE A 173 -15.91 11.92 7.86
CA PHE A 173 -15.51 11.95 6.46
C PHE A 173 -16.00 10.72 5.70
N ALA A 174 -15.96 9.53 6.32
CA ALA A 174 -16.48 8.30 5.73
C ALA A 174 -18.00 8.37 5.53
N VAL A 175 -18.74 8.94 6.48
CA VAL A 175 -20.19 9.17 6.35
C VAL A 175 -20.49 10.15 5.23
N ILE A 176 -19.75 11.25 5.12
CA ILE A 176 -19.86 12.19 4.00
C ILE A 176 -19.58 11.49 2.68
N ALA A 177 -18.51 10.68 2.60
CA ALA A 177 -18.19 9.90 1.41
C ALA A 177 -19.34 8.97 1.02
N LEU A 178 -19.95 8.28 1.99
CA LEU A 178 -21.10 7.39 1.79
C LEU A 178 -22.30 8.14 1.18
N VAL A 179 -22.64 9.30 1.73
CA VAL A 179 -23.75 10.14 1.25
C VAL A 179 -23.47 10.67 -0.17
N VAL A 180 -22.25 11.17 -0.40
CA VAL A 180 -21.83 11.65 -1.72
C VAL A 180 -21.92 10.53 -2.75
N LEU A 181 -21.34 9.37 -2.48
CA LEU A 181 -21.36 8.21 -3.37
C LEU A 181 -22.79 7.69 -3.61
N GLN A 182 -23.66 7.72 -2.60
CA GLN A 182 -25.05 7.35 -2.77
C GLN A 182 -25.76 8.22 -3.81
N LYS A 183 -25.47 9.51 -3.83
CA LYS A 183 -26.12 10.47 -4.74
C LYS A 183 -25.45 10.53 -6.12
N THR A 184 -24.13 10.45 -6.17
CA THR A 184 -23.36 10.77 -7.39
C THR A 184 -22.92 9.54 -8.20
N LEU A 185 -22.66 8.41 -7.54
CA LEU A 185 -22.16 7.23 -8.22
C LEU A 185 -23.31 6.43 -8.85
N LYS A 186 -23.52 6.65 -10.15
CA LYS A 186 -24.54 5.95 -10.96
C LYS A 186 -23.82 5.05 -11.98
N LEU A 187 -23.53 3.83 -11.57
CA LEU A 187 -22.96 2.81 -12.46
C LEU A 187 -24.01 1.74 -12.77
N PRO A 188 -24.08 1.26 -14.02
CA PRO A 188 -24.95 0.15 -14.36
C PRO A 188 -24.53 -1.10 -13.58
N VAL A 189 -25.52 -1.80 -13.06
CA VAL A 189 -25.29 -3.04 -12.31
C VAL A 189 -25.28 -4.19 -13.29
N VAL A 190 -24.13 -4.78 -13.52
CA VAL A 190 -24.02 -6.04 -14.26
C VAL A 190 -23.97 -7.14 -13.22
N LYS A 191 -25.13 -7.73 -12.90
CA LYS A 191 -25.18 -8.95 -12.07
C LYS A 191 -24.78 -10.13 -12.94
N ARG A 192 -23.86 -10.93 -12.46
CA ARG A 192 -23.54 -12.25 -13.00
C ARG A 192 -23.95 -13.28 -11.95
N ASP A 193 -24.78 -14.23 -12.32
CA ASP A 193 -25.19 -15.35 -11.48
C ASP A 193 -24.07 -16.41 -11.42
N VAL A 194 -22.97 -16.03 -10.77
CA VAL A 194 -21.81 -16.90 -10.63
C VAL A 194 -21.42 -16.99 -9.17
N LYS A 195 -21.05 -18.18 -8.71
CA LYS A 195 -20.60 -18.43 -7.34
C LYS A 195 -19.17 -17.92 -7.15
N VAL A 196 -18.96 -17.14 -6.09
CA VAL A 196 -17.62 -16.71 -5.66
C VAL A 196 -16.86 -17.93 -5.10
N ASP A 197 -15.60 -18.06 -5.46
CA ASP A 197 -14.72 -19.09 -4.90
C ASP A 197 -14.24 -18.72 -3.48
N TRP A 198 -15.07 -19.01 -2.48
CA TRP A 198 -14.73 -18.77 -1.10
C TRP A 198 -13.60 -19.68 -0.60
N LEU A 199 -13.46 -20.89 -1.18
CA LEU A 199 -12.38 -21.82 -0.81
C LEU A 199 -11.03 -21.25 -1.28
N GLY A 200 -10.92 -20.85 -2.55
CA GLY A 200 -9.71 -20.21 -3.07
C GLY A 200 -9.36 -18.93 -2.29
N ALA A 201 -10.38 -18.09 -1.96
CA ALA A 201 -10.18 -16.91 -1.13
C ALA A 201 -9.55 -17.25 0.23
N SER A 202 -10.09 -18.26 0.90
CA SER A 202 -9.63 -18.67 2.24
C SER A 202 -8.21 -19.26 2.20
N VAL A 203 -7.90 -20.07 1.19
CA VAL A 203 -6.57 -20.65 1.01
C VAL A 203 -5.53 -19.60 0.65
N LEU A 204 -5.87 -18.66 -0.25
CA LEU A 204 -5.00 -17.50 -0.54
C LEU A 204 -4.76 -16.67 0.73
N ALA A 205 -5.83 -16.40 1.47
CA ALA A 205 -5.76 -15.66 2.71
C ALA A 205 -4.81 -16.35 3.71
N ALA A 206 -4.95 -17.65 3.91
CA ALA A 206 -4.10 -18.42 4.81
C ALA A 206 -2.62 -18.44 4.34
N SER A 207 -2.37 -18.66 3.04
CA SER A 207 -1.03 -18.66 2.46
C SER A 207 -0.32 -17.31 2.66
N VAL A 208 -0.97 -16.21 2.29
CA VAL A 208 -0.41 -14.87 2.41
C VAL A 208 -0.26 -14.45 3.88
N SER A 209 -1.24 -14.80 4.73
CA SER A 209 -1.15 -14.53 6.16
C SER A 209 0.05 -15.23 6.79
N LEU A 210 0.27 -16.49 6.47
CA LEU A 210 1.39 -17.27 7.00
C LEU A 210 2.74 -16.68 6.54
N LEU A 211 2.83 -16.23 5.27
CA LEU A 211 4.00 -15.55 4.75
C LEU A 211 4.27 -14.23 5.48
N LEU A 212 3.24 -13.39 5.62
CA LEU A 212 3.38 -12.07 6.25
C LEU A 212 3.68 -12.19 7.75
N LEU A 213 3.07 -13.16 8.44
CA LEU A 213 3.39 -13.43 9.84
C LEU A 213 4.82 -13.93 10.01
N TRP A 214 5.28 -14.83 9.11
CA TRP A 214 6.68 -15.24 9.13
C TRP A 214 7.61 -14.05 8.98
N VAL A 215 7.45 -13.25 7.93
CA VAL A 215 8.33 -12.10 7.65
C VAL A 215 8.30 -11.05 8.78
N THR A 216 7.13 -10.86 9.42
CA THR A 216 6.97 -9.87 10.51
C THR A 216 7.70 -10.28 11.79
N PHE A 217 7.74 -11.57 12.11
CA PHE A 217 8.25 -12.05 13.40
C PHE A 217 9.57 -12.81 13.30
N ALA A 218 10.09 -13.06 12.09
CA ALA A 218 11.41 -13.65 11.89
C ALA A 218 12.50 -12.64 12.33
N GLY A 219 13.46 -13.12 13.13
CA GLY A 219 14.50 -12.29 13.72
C GLY A 219 14.11 -11.64 15.06
N ASP A 220 12.81 -11.69 15.46
CA ASP A 220 12.31 -11.20 16.75
C ASP A 220 11.88 -12.37 17.65
N LYS A 221 10.88 -13.15 17.24
CA LYS A 221 10.36 -14.28 18.03
C LYS A 221 11.03 -15.61 17.74
N TYR A 222 11.65 -15.75 16.59
CA TYR A 222 12.38 -16.96 16.16
C TYR A 222 13.44 -16.57 15.12
N ASP A 223 14.52 -17.35 15.09
CA ASP A 223 15.63 -17.10 14.17
C ASP A 223 15.23 -17.25 12.71
N TRP A 224 15.87 -16.48 11.83
CA TRP A 224 15.71 -16.58 10.37
C TRP A 224 15.98 -18.00 9.85
N ILE A 225 16.89 -18.75 10.49
CA ILE A 225 17.20 -20.13 10.17
C ILE A 225 16.73 -21.00 11.34
N SER A 226 15.44 -21.36 11.34
CA SER A 226 14.81 -22.15 12.39
C SER A 226 13.76 -23.11 11.80
N TRP A 227 13.33 -24.10 12.57
CA TRP A 227 12.29 -25.01 12.14
C TRP A 227 10.94 -24.29 11.96
N GLN A 228 10.67 -23.23 12.74
CA GLN A 228 9.49 -22.37 12.60
C GLN A 228 9.49 -21.66 11.24
N THR A 229 10.62 -21.11 10.83
CA THR A 229 10.82 -20.51 9.50
C THR A 229 10.54 -21.52 8.40
N LEU A 230 11.13 -22.73 8.49
CA LEU A 230 10.89 -23.78 7.50
C LEU A 230 9.42 -24.20 7.44
N ALA A 231 8.76 -24.34 8.60
CA ALA A 231 7.36 -24.70 8.68
C ALA A 231 6.44 -23.60 8.10
N MET A 232 6.70 -22.32 8.41
CA MET A 232 5.87 -21.21 7.94
C MET A 232 6.06 -20.93 6.45
N ILE A 233 7.30 -20.92 5.95
CA ILE A 233 7.56 -20.77 4.51
C ILE A 233 7.03 -21.99 3.75
N GLY A 234 7.36 -23.20 4.21
CA GLY A 234 6.89 -24.44 3.59
C GLY A 234 5.37 -24.54 3.58
N GLY A 235 4.72 -24.19 4.70
CA GLY A 235 3.28 -24.11 4.80
C GLY A 235 2.66 -23.07 3.87
N SER A 236 3.24 -21.86 3.80
CA SER A 236 2.79 -20.81 2.87
C SER A 236 2.91 -21.26 1.41
N LEU A 237 4.04 -21.83 1.02
CA LEU A 237 4.25 -22.33 -0.34
C LEU A 237 3.32 -23.51 -0.68
N ALA A 238 3.10 -24.43 0.27
CA ALA A 238 2.16 -25.54 0.10
C ALA A 238 0.73 -25.03 -0.09
N LEU A 239 0.28 -24.08 0.76
CA LEU A 239 -1.04 -23.44 0.61
C LEU A 239 -1.13 -22.67 -0.71
N GLY A 240 -0.05 -21.98 -1.13
CA GLY A 240 0.03 -21.32 -2.43
C GLY A 240 -0.12 -22.31 -3.58
N GLY A 241 0.51 -23.48 -3.50
CA GLY A 241 0.34 -24.56 -4.48
C GLY A 241 -1.09 -25.11 -4.52
N VAL A 242 -1.70 -25.33 -3.34
CA VAL A 242 -3.12 -25.71 -3.23
C VAL A 242 -4.03 -24.64 -3.83
N PHE A 243 -3.79 -23.35 -3.55
CA PHE A 243 -4.50 -22.24 -4.16
C PHE A 243 -4.43 -22.29 -5.69
N LEU A 244 -3.25 -22.42 -6.27
CA LEU A 244 -3.08 -22.54 -7.73
C LEU A 244 -3.82 -23.75 -8.31
N ALA A 245 -3.83 -24.87 -7.60
CA ALA A 245 -4.57 -26.06 -8.02
C ALA A 245 -6.10 -25.84 -7.99
N ILE A 246 -6.63 -25.13 -7.00
CA ILE A 246 -8.03 -24.76 -6.91
C ILE A 246 -8.39 -23.79 -8.05
N GLU A 247 -7.65 -22.68 -8.19
CA GLU A 247 -7.86 -21.65 -9.21
C GLU A 247 -7.83 -22.19 -10.64
N SER A 248 -7.04 -23.24 -10.88
CA SER A 248 -6.97 -23.87 -12.21
C SER A 248 -8.22 -24.69 -12.58
N LYS A 249 -9.06 -25.06 -11.59
CA LYS A 249 -10.24 -25.93 -11.77
C LYS A 249 -11.57 -25.18 -11.63
N VAL A 250 -11.58 -24.03 -10.96
CA VAL A 250 -12.80 -23.26 -10.70
C VAL A 250 -13.17 -22.42 -11.92
N ALA A 251 -14.47 -22.36 -12.24
CA ALA A 251 -14.98 -21.61 -13.38
C ALA A 251 -14.78 -20.10 -13.27
N GLU A 252 -14.88 -19.55 -12.05
CA GLU A 252 -14.71 -18.12 -11.77
C GLU A 252 -13.67 -17.89 -10.66
N PRO A 253 -12.39 -18.04 -11.01
CA PRO A 253 -11.28 -17.91 -10.05
C PRO A 253 -11.18 -16.48 -9.49
N ILE A 254 -10.67 -16.34 -8.26
CA ILE A 254 -10.41 -15.03 -7.61
C ILE A 254 -9.28 -14.30 -8.32
N VAL A 255 -8.22 -15.04 -8.63
CA VAL A 255 -7.10 -14.56 -9.44
C VAL A 255 -7.05 -15.35 -10.74
N PRO A 256 -7.67 -14.87 -11.83
CA PRO A 256 -7.67 -15.61 -13.09
C PRO A 256 -6.25 -15.87 -13.59
N LEU A 257 -5.77 -17.11 -13.48
CA LEU A 257 -4.40 -17.50 -13.87
C LEU A 257 -4.10 -17.19 -15.35
N ARG A 258 -5.12 -17.10 -16.19
CA ARG A 258 -5.01 -16.68 -17.58
C ARG A 258 -4.44 -15.26 -17.74
N LEU A 259 -4.60 -14.39 -16.73
CA LEU A 259 -4.03 -13.04 -16.76
C LEU A 259 -2.50 -13.09 -16.82
N PHE A 260 -1.87 -14.06 -16.16
CA PHE A 260 -0.42 -14.24 -16.16
C PHE A 260 0.14 -14.77 -17.49
N ARG A 261 -0.70 -15.22 -18.41
CA ARG A 261 -0.26 -15.51 -19.80
C ARG A 261 0.07 -14.23 -20.56
N ASN A 262 -0.47 -13.09 -20.14
CA ASN A 262 -0.12 -11.80 -20.71
C ASN A 262 1.15 -11.27 -20.01
N LYS A 263 2.26 -11.23 -20.77
CA LYS A 263 3.57 -10.76 -20.27
C LYS A 263 3.52 -9.35 -19.66
N THR A 264 2.70 -8.46 -20.20
CA THR A 264 2.55 -7.10 -19.65
C THR A 264 1.96 -7.14 -18.24
N ILE A 265 0.88 -7.91 -18.04
CA ILE A 265 0.23 -8.03 -16.71
C ILE A 265 1.19 -8.66 -15.68
N THR A 266 1.89 -9.72 -16.07
CA THR A 266 2.87 -10.39 -15.19
C THR A 266 4.00 -9.45 -14.79
N LEU A 267 4.60 -8.76 -15.77
CA LEU A 267 5.71 -7.85 -15.51
C LEU A 267 5.29 -6.61 -14.70
N THR A 268 4.12 -6.04 -14.99
CA THR A 268 3.62 -4.87 -14.24
C THR A 268 3.20 -5.23 -12.81
N SER A 269 2.63 -6.41 -12.59
CA SER A 269 2.29 -6.91 -11.26
C SER A 269 3.55 -7.17 -10.43
N ALA A 270 4.55 -7.85 -11.00
CA ALA A 270 5.84 -8.07 -10.35
C ALA A 270 6.57 -6.75 -10.06
N ALA A 271 6.63 -5.83 -11.04
CA ALA A 271 7.21 -4.50 -10.84
C ALA A 271 6.49 -3.72 -9.73
N SER A 272 5.17 -3.88 -9.60
CA SER A 272 4.38 -3.25 -8.55
C SER A 272 4.79 -3.70 -7.14
N ALA A 273 5.24 -4.95 -6.96
CA ALA A 273 5.79 -5.41 -5.69
C ALA A 273 7.06 -4.63 -5.32
N PHE A 274 7.96 -4.42 -6.25
CA PHE A 274 9.18 -3.65 -6.03
C PHE A 274 8.91 -2.15 -5.79
N VAL A 275 7.92 -1.58 -6.48
CA VAL A 275 7.44 -0.22 -6.18
C VAL A 275 6.85 -0.15 -4.76
N GLY A 276 6.17 -1.21 -4.31
CA GLY A 276 5.70 -1.35 -2.94
C GLY A 276 6.83 -1.31 -1.92
N ILE A 277 7.91 -2.08 -2.15
CA ILE A 277 9.11 -2.05 -1.29
C ILE A 277 9.66 -0.62 -1.19
N ALA A 278 9.88 0.04 -2.32
CA ALA A 278 10.42 1.41 -2.35
C ALA A 278 9.50 2.43 -1.64
N MET A 279 8.19 2.32 -1.83
CA MET A 279 7.19 3.21 -1.22
C MET A 279 7.19 3.08 0.30
N PHE A 280 7.11 1.86 0.81
CA PHE A 280 7.08 1.63 2.25
C PHE A 280 8.45 1.88 2.89
N ALA A 281 9.55 1.54 2.20
CA ALA A 281 10.89 1.91 2.66
C ALA A 281 11.00 3.44 2.85
N GLY A 282 10.58 4.22 1.86
CA GLY A 282 10.61 5.69 1.95
C GLY A 282 9.71 6.25 3.06
N THR A 283 8.50 5.72 3.25
CA THR A 283 7.57 6.28 4.24
C THR A 283 7.90 5.86 5.67
N VAL A 284 8.30 4.61 5.89
CA VAL A 284 8.56 4.07 7.24
C VAL A 284 9.94 4.51 7.75
N PHE A 285 11.00 4.24 6.99
CA PHE A 285 12.36 4.45 7.50
C PHE A 285 12.81 5.91 7.49
N LEU A 286 12.25 6.77 6.61
CA LEU A 286 12.48 8.22 6.74
C LEU A 286 11.86 8.78 8.02
N SER A 287 10.68 8.30 8.39
CA SER A 287 10.06 8.70 9.65
C SER A 287 10.93 8.31 10.85
N GLN A 288 11.44 7.08 10.87
CA GLN A 288 12.36 6.61 11.91
C GLN A 288 13.68 7.39 11.92
N TYR A 289 14.25 7.70 10.75
CA TYR A 289 15.45 8.53 10.65
C TYR A 289 15.24 9.89 11.30
N PHE A 290 14.16 10.60 10.97
CA PHE A 290 13.91 11.92 11.56
C PHE A 290 13.66 11.86 13.05
N GLN A 291 13.03 10.81 13.55
CA GLN A 291 12.74 10.67 14.99
C GLN A 291 13.96 10.20 15.77
N LEU A 292 14.68 9.19 15.32
CA LEU A 292 15.72 8.49 16.08
C LEU A 292 17.15 8.96 15.78
N ALA A 293 17.44 9.40 14.54
CA ALA A 293 18.75 9.96 14.20
C ALA A 293 18.82 11.49 14.32
N ARG A 294 17.67 12.17 14.23
CA ARG A 294 17.58 13.63 14.21
C ARG A 294 16.80 14.22 15.39
N ASP A 295 16.32 13.39 16.29
CA ASP A 295 15.57 13.81 17.49
C ASP A 295 14.41 14.77 17.16
N LYS A 296 13.61 14.43 16.15
CA LYS A 296 12.45 15.21 15.76
C LYS A 296 11.16 14.57 16.26
N SER A 297 10.23 15.41 16.69
CA SER A 297 8.89 14.92 17.05
C SER A 297 8.23 14.20 15.89
N PRO A 298 7.30 13.26 16.15
CA PRO A 298 6.52 12.59 15.10
C PRO A 298 5.86 13.56 14.12
N THR A 299 5.31 14.67 14.62
CA THR A 299 4.71 15.73 13.80
C THR A 299 5.74 16.37 12.86
N MET A 300 6.92 16.74 13.39
CA MET A 300 7.98 17.35 12.58
C MET A 300 8.55 16.36 11.57
N SER A 301 8.67 15.08 11.92
CA SER A 301 9.06 14.02 11.00
C SER A 301 8.11 13.95 9.78
N GLY A 302 6.79 14.04 10.00
CA GLY A 302 5.80 14.13 8.93
C GLY A 302 5.99 15.37 8.04
N VAL A 303 6.28 16.52 8.61
CA VAL A 303 6.56 17.77 7.86
C VAL A 303 7.84 17.63 7.03
N LEU A 304 8.89 17.05 7.60
CA LEU A 304 10.17 16.88 6.91
C LEU A 304 10.11 15.87 5.74
N THR A 305 9.09 15.01 5.68
CA THR A 305 8.85 14.10 4.54
C THR A 305 8.02 14.72 3.42
N ILE A 306 7.57 15.98 3.52
CA ILE A 306 6.81 16.69 2.47
C ILE A 306 7.51 16.66 1.09
N PRO A 307 8.84 16.79 0.94
CA PRO A 307 9.48 16.70 -0.37
C PRO A 307 9.24 15.36 -1.09
N LEU A 308 9.22 14.24 -0.36
CA LEU A 308 8.87 12.92 -0.91
C LEU A 308 7.43 12.91 -1.43
N ILE A 309 6.50 13.32 -0.58
CA ILE A 309 5.07 13.18 -0.82
C ILE A 309 4.58 14.22 -1.84
N GLY A 310 5.09 15.45 -1.75
CA GLY A 310 4.79 16.53 -2.70
C GLY A 310 5.27 16.20 -4.11
N SER A 311 6.49 15.69 -4.24
CA SER A 311 7.06 15.29 -5.54
C SER A 311 6.30 14.11 -6.15
N LEU A 312 5.84 13.16 -5.33
CA LEU A 312 4.96 12.07 -5.76
C LEU A 312 3.65 12.61 -6.36
N ALA A 313 2.99 13.54 -5.69
CA ALA A 313 1.74 14.12 -6.17
C ALA A 313 1.94 14.92 -7.48
N ILE A 314 3.01 15.71 -7.54
CA ILE A 314 3.38 16.49 -8.73
C ILE A 314 3.65 15.55 -9.91
N SER A 315 4.51 14.55 -9.74
CA SER A 315 4.90 13.64 -10.81
C SER A 315 3.74 12.77 -11.30
N SER A 316 2.88 12.31 -10.39
CA SER A 316 1.66 11.58 -10.76
C SER A 316 0.73 12.44 -11.63
N THR A 317 0.58 13.72 -11.28
CA THR A 317 -0.24 14.67 -12.04
C THR A 317 0.39 15.00 -13.40
N VAL A 318 1.68 15.30 -13.43
CA VAL A 318 2.41 15.67 -14.64
C VAL A 318 2.45 14.50 -15.62
N SER A 319 2.92 13.32 -15.17
CA SER A 319 2.96 12.13 -16.02
C SER A 319 1.58 11.76 -16.57
N GLY A 320 0.55 11.83 -15.72
CA GLY A 320 -0.81 11.54 -16.13
C GLY A 320 -1.33 12.48 -17.23
N ARG A 321 -1.07 13.79 -17.11
CA ARG A 321 -1.46 14.77 -18.15
C ARG A 321 -0.74 14.54 -19.48
N PHE A 322 0.56 14.24 -19.43
CA PHE A 322 1.34 13.97 -20.63
C PHE A 322 0.92 12.64 -21.28
N ILE A 323 0.65 11.60 -20.50
CA ILE A 323 0.14 10.31 -21.00
C ILE A 323 -1.21 10.51 -21.72
N THR A 324 -2.11 11.30 -21.15
CA THR A 324 -3.40 11.63 -21.78
C THR A 324 -3.20 12.29 -23.14
N ARG A 325 -2.25 13.20 -23.29
CA ARG A 325 -1.97 13.93 -24.53
C ARG A 325 -1.24 13.07 -25.57
N THR A 326 -0.18 12.39 -25.14
CA THR A 326 0.74 11.69 -26.05
C THR A 326 0.40 10.22 -26.27
N GLY A 327 -0.31 9.58 -25.33
CA GLY A 327 -0.57 8.14 -25.30
C GLY A 327 0.66 7.30 -24.88
N ARG A 328 1.82 7.92 -24.70
CA ARG A 328 3.08 7.24 -24.33
C ARG A 328 3.18 7.09 -22.82
N TRP A 329 3.00 5.89 -22.31
CA TRP A 329 3.04 5.60 -20.87
C TRP A 329 4.33 4.91 -20.42
N LYS A 330 4.98 4.14 -21.29
CA LYS A 330 6.18 3.36 -20.95
C LYS A 330 7.36 4.26 -20.58
N VAL A 331 7.55 5.36 -21.28
CA VAL A 331 8.63 6.33 -21.00
C VAL A 331 8.55 6.83 -19.56
N TRP A 332 7.34 7.14 -19.07
CA TRP A 332 7.13 7.60 -17.70
C TRP A 332 7.43 6.52 -16.66
N LEU A 333 7.10 5.27 -16.94
CA LEU A 333 7.46 4.14 -16.08
C LEU A 333 8.98 3.93 -16.01
N LEU A 334 9.68 4.02 -17.14
CA LEU A 334 11.14 3.90 -17.18
C LEU A 334 11.81 5.05 -16.43
N THR A 335 11.41 6.29 -16.71
CA THR A 335 11.92 7.48 -16.01
C THR A 335 11.64 7.36 -14.51
N GLY A 336 10.42 6.93 -14.14
CA GLY A 336 10.04 6.70 -12.75
C GLY A 336 10.91 5.65 -12.06
N GLY A 337 11.20 4.54 -12.74
CA GLY A 337 12.10 3.49 -12.23
C GLY A 337 13.52 3.99 -12.02
N VAL A 338 14.08 4.77 -12.97
CA VAL A 338 15.41 5.38 -12.84
C VAL A 338 15.45 6.35 -11.65
N LEU A 339 14.47 7.25 -11.54
CA LEU A 339 14.41 8.22 -10.44
C LEU A 339 14.24 7.54 -9.09
N MET A 340 13.41 6.50 -9.00
CA MET A 340 13.20 5.72 -7.78
C MET A 340 14.47 5.01 -7.34
N THR A 341 15.17 4.35 -8.26
CA THR A 341 16.44 3.66 -7.98
C THR A 341 17.51 4.65 -7.56
N SER A 342 17.65 5.77 -8.29
CA SER A 342 18.59 6.83 -7.95
C SER A 342 18.26 7.49 -6.61
N GLY A 343 16.99 7.75 -6.33
CA GLY A 343 16.53 8.32 -5.06
C GLY A 343 16.87 7.43 -3.87
N LEU A 344 16.62 6.11 -3.97
CA LEU A 344 17.02 5.15 -2.94
C LEU A 344 18.54 5.04 -2.79
N GLY A 345 19.29 5.00 -3.90
CA GLY A 345 20.75 4.98 -3.86
C GLY A 345 21.33 6.23 -3.21
N LEU A 346 20.80 7.41 -3.51
CA LEU A 346 21.20 8.67 -2.89
C LEU A 346 20.81 8.72 -1.40
N LEU A 347 19.60 8.27 -1.03
CA LEU A 347 19.19 8.11 0.38
C LEU A 347 20.07 7.10 1.10
N GLY A 348 20.68 6.12 0.41
CA GLY A 348 21.68 5.21 0.97
C GLY A 348 22.96 5.91 1.44
N THR A 349 23.22 7.12 1.03
CA THR A 349 24.39 7.91 1.44
C THR A 349 24.15 8.82 2.63
N ILE A 350 22.90 8.90 3.16
CA ILE A 350 22.59 9.79 4.28
C ILE A 350 23.29 9.35 5.58
N ARG A 351 23.58 10.33 6.40
CA ARG A 351 24.18 10.19 7.74
C ARG A 351 23.42 11.11 8.72
N TYR A 352 23.65 10.94 10.00
CA TYR A 352 22.96 11.74 11.02
C TYR A 352 23.16 13.26 10.85
N ASP A 353 24.24 13.70 10.22
CA ASP A 353 24.64 15.10 10.01
C ASP A 353 24.31 15.61 8.59
N THR A 354 23.76 14.77 7.70
CA THR A 354 23.44 15.15 6.31
C THR A 354 22.51 16.37 6.28
N ALA A 355 22.87 17.39 5.53
CA ALA A 355 22.07 18.61 5.42
C ALA A 355 20.66 18.33 4.88
N TYR A 356 19.63 18.94 5.48
CA TYR A 356 18.24 18.66 5.12
C TYR A 356 17.93 18.93 3.63
N TRP A 357 18.52 19.96 3.02
CA TRP A 357 18.30 20.25 1.60
C TRP A 357 18.76 19.11 0.68
N GLN A 358 19.84 18.41 1.02
CA GLN A 358 20.31 17.23 0.27
C GLN A 358 19.30 16.10 0.41
N MET A 359 18.84 15.83 1.64
CA MET A 359 17.81 14.83 1.89
C MET A 359 16.51 15.17 1.15
N ALA A 360 16.10 16.44 1.13
CA ALA A 360 14.91 16.89 0.41
C ALA A 360 15.02 16.60 -1.10
N VAL A 361 16.20 16.81 -1.69
CA VAL A 361 16.45 16.45 -3.10
C VAL A 361 16.38 14.94 -3.30
N TYR A 362 16.99 14.14 -2.44
CA TYR A 362 16.97 12.68 -2.54
C TYR A 362 15.56 12.11 -2.36
N MET A 363 14.82 12.64 -1.40
CA MET A 363 13.40 12.34 -1.20
C MET A 363 12.55 12.73 -2.41
N ALA A 364 12.85 13.87 -3.04
CA ALA A 364 12.15 14.29 -4.25
C ALA A 364 12.39 13.33 -5.43
N PHE A 365 13.60 12.83 -5.61
CA PHE A 365 13.89 11.82 -6.63
C PHE A 365 13.06 10.55 -6.40
N LEU A 366 13.02 10.04 -5.17
CA LEU A 366 12.22 8.87 -4.81
C LEU A 366 10.72 9.13 -5.05
N GLY A 367 10.20 10.28 -4.60
CA GLY A 367 8.80 10.63 -4.76
C GLY A 367 8.39 10.83 -6.21
N LEU A 368 9.24 11.48 -7.03
CA LEU A 368 9.01 11.60 -8.47
C LEU A 368 8.91 10.21 -9.13
N GLY A 369 9.81 9.29 -8.77
CA GLY A 369 9.81 7.93 -9.26
C GLY A 369 8.54 7.15 -8.89
N LEU A 370 8.13 7.23 -7.63
CA LEU A 370 6.92 6.59 -7.12
C LEU A 370 5.66 7.14 -7.81
N GLY A 371 5.52 8.46 -7.95
CA GLY A 371 4.35 9.08 -8.56
C GLY A 371 4.20 8.74 -10.05
N MET A 372 5.31 8.60 -10.78
CA MET A 372 5.30 8.15 -12.18
C MET A 372 5.00 6.65 -12.31
N SER A 373 5.26 5.83 -11.29
CA SER A 373 5.14 4.37 -11.36
C SER A 373 3.80 3.85 -10.87
N MET A 374 3.32 4.30 -9.72
CA MET A 374 2.18 3.69 -9.00
C MET A 374 0.91 3.60 -9.84
N GLN A 375 0.46 4.72 -10.39
CA GLN A 375 -0.79 4.76 -11.17
C GLN A 375 -0.61 4.24 -12.59
N ASN A 376 0.57 4.43 -13.17
CA ASN A 376 0.82 4.03 -14.55
C ASN A 376 1.02 2.51 -14.71
N LEU A 377 1.49 1.78 -13.68
CA LEU A 377 1.49 0.32 -13.66
C LEU A 377 0.07 -0.25 -13.68
N VAL A 378 -0.83 0.34 -12.89
CA VAL A 378 -2.24 -0.04 -12.89
C VAL A 378 -2.89 0.28 -14.25
N LEU A 379 -2.62 1.46 -14.81
CA LEU A 379 -3.10 1.86 -16.14
C LEU A 379 -2.64 0.89 -17.23
N ALA A 380 -1.36 0.52 -17.23
CA ALA A 380 -0.78 -0.41 -18.19
C ALA A 380 -1.46 -1.79 -18.11
N THR A 381 -1.71 -2.29 -16.91
CA THR A 381 -2.40 -3.56 -16.67
C THR A 381 -3.86 -3.49 -17.11
N GLN A 382 -4.60 -2.46 -16.71
CA GLN A 382 -6.00 -2.26 -17.08
C GLN A 382 -6.22 -2.11 -18.59
N ASN A 383 -5.21 -1.61 -19.32
CA ASN A 383 -5.27 -1.49 -20.77
C ASN A 383 -5.21 -2.85 -21.50
N GLN A 384 -4.76 -3.91 -20.81
CA GLN A 384 -4.61 -5.26 -21.38
C GLN A 384 -5.85 -6.14 -21.21
N VAL A 385 -6.80 -5.77 -20.36
CA VAL A 385 -7.93 -6.61 -19.97
C VAL A 385 -9.25 -6.09 -20.51
N GLN A 386 -10.25 -6.96 -20.56
CA GLN A 386 -11.61 -6.60 -20.92
C GLN A 386 -12.34 -5.92 -19.74
N PRO A 387 -13.44 -5.18 -19.97
CA PRO A 387 -14.17 -4.47 -18.91
C PRO A 387 -14.61 -5.33 -17.74
N HIS A 388 -14.88 -6.61 -17.97
CA HIS A 388 -15.33 -7.56 -16.95
C HIS A 388 -14.19 -8.16 -16.12
N GLU A 389 -12.92 -7.85 -16.42
CA GLU A 389 -11.73 -8.29 -15.69
C GLU A 389 -10.97 -7.10 -15.04
N LEU A 390 -11.52 -5.89 -15.17
CA LEU A 390 -10.87 -4.68 -14.63
C LEU A 390 -10.67 -4.75 -13.12
N GLY A 391 -11.60 -5.37 -12.41
CA GLY A 391 -11.53 -5.59 -10.99
C GLY A 391 -10.38 -6.50 -10.60
N SER A 392 -10.37 -7.70 -11.14
CA SER A 392 -9.34 -8.71 -10.88
C SER A 392 -7.94 -8.22 -11.28
N ALA A 393 -7.80 -7.58 -12.46
CA ALA A 393 -6.51 -7.07 -12.92
C ALA A 393 -5.99 -5.90 -12.08
N SER A 394 -6.85 -4.97 -11.66
CA SER A 394 -6.46 -3.82 -10.82
C SER A 394 -6.08 -4.23 -9.42
N SER A 395 -6.87 -5.15 -8.83
CA SER A 395 -6.60 -5.65 -7.49
C SER A 395 -5.34 -6.50 -7.43
N LEU A 396 -5.00 -7.20 -8.52
CA LEU A 396 -3.76 -7.97 -8.62
C LEU A 396 -2.52 -7.06 -8.49
N VAL A 397 -2.46 -5.96 -9.23
CA VAL A 397 -1.36 -4.98 -9.14
C VAL A 397 -1.29 -4.36 -7.73
N SER A 398 -2.45 -4.03 -7.15
CA SER A 398 -2.52 -3.48 -5.79
C SER A 398 -2.11 -4.49 -4.73
N PHE A 399 -2.51 -5.75 -4.89
CA PHE A 399 -2.11 -6.86 -4.02
C PHE A 399 -0.60 -7.06 -4.02
N PHE A 400 0.03 -7.19 -5.19
CA PHE A 400 1.48 -7.34 -5.28
C PHE A 400 2.23 -6.14 -4.69
N ARG A 401 1.72 -4.92 -4.87
CA ARG A 401 2.30 -3.73 -4.26
C ARG A 401 2.24 -3.77 -2.74
N SER A 402 1.09 -4.12 -2.16
CA SER A 402 0.93 -4.22 -0.70
C SER A 402 1.75 -5.38 -0.13
N LEU A 403 1.73 -6.53 -0.80
CA LEU A 403 2.53 -7.70 -0.39
C LEU A 403 4.03 -7.39 -0.43
N GLY A 404 4.50 -6.81 -1.56
CA GLY A 404 5.90 -6.41 -1.70
C GLY A 404 6.30 -5.38 -0.64
N GLY A 405 5.43 -4.40 -0.37
CA GLY A 405 5.65 -3.41 0.69
C GLY A 405 5.75 -4.02 2.08
N ALA A 406 4.84 -4.93 2.44
CA ALA A 406 4.85 -5.61 3.73
C ALA A 406 6.10 -6.48 3.93
N VAL A 407 6.42 -7.31 2.93
CA VAL A 407 7.64 -8.13 2.94
C VAL A 407 8.89 -7.25 2.98
N GLY A 408 8.89 -6.17 2.17
CA GLY A 408 10.01 -5.24 2.11
C GLY A 408 10.30 -4.54 3.43
N VAL A 409 9.28 -3.99 4.09
CA VAL A 409 9.46 -3.31 5.39
C VAL A 409 10.01 -4.27 6.43
N SER A 410 9.48 -5.48 6.50
CA SER A 410 9.95 -6.46 7.50
C SER A 410 11.39 -6.92 7.23
N ALA A 411 11.71 -7.25 5.98
CA ALA A 411 13.07 -7.66 5.62
C ALA A 411 14.10 -6.52 5.81
N LEU A 412 13.75 -5.31 5.36
CA LEU A 412 14.59 -4.12 5.52
C LEU A 412 14.68 -3.69 7.00
N GLY A 413 13.62 -3.88 7.79
CA GLY A 413 13.62 -3.66 9.23
C GLY A 413 14.60 -4.57 9.95
N ALA A 414 14.68 -5.84 9.56
CA ALA A 414 15.68 -6.78 10.09
C ALA A 414 17.11 -6.36 9.71
N VAL A 415 17.33 -5.92 8.46
CA VAL A 415 18.63 -5.35 8.06
C VAL A 415 18.99 -4.16 8.93
N MET A 416 18.01 -3.25 9.16
CA MET A 416 18.21 -2.07 10.01
C MET A 416 18.60 -2.46 11.44
N ALA A 417 17.86 -3.39 12.07
CA ALA A 417 18.11 -3.83 13.44
C ALA A 417 19.53 -4.39 13.60
N ASN A 418 19.96 -5.28 12.69
CA ASN A 418 21.30 -5.84 12.71
C ASN A 418 22.37 -4.75 12.53
N ARG A 419 22.20 -3.84 11.56
CA ARG A 419 23.17 -2.76 11.31
C ARG A 419 23.27 -1.78 12.48
N ILE A 420 22.14 -1.41 13.08
CA ILE A 420 22.12 -0.53 14.26
C ILE A 420 22.87 -1.21 15.41
N THR A 421 22.64 -2.49 15.67
CA THR A 421 23.32 -3.23 16.73
C THR A 421 24.84 -3.25 16.49
N ASP A 422 25.29 -3.51 15.26
CA ASP A 422 26.71 -3.47 14.90
C ASP A 422 27.30 -2.06 15.16
N TYR A 423 26.66 -1.01 14.63
CA TYR A 423 27.15 0.38 14.78
C TYR A 423 27.12 0.88 16.23
N VAL A 424 26.12 0.51 17.03
CA VAL A 424 26.05 0.85 18.45
C VAL A 424 27.17 0.15 19.23
N THR A 425 27.37 -1.14 18.97
CA THR A 425 28.42 -1.94 19.65
C THR A 425 29.81 -1.37 19.36
N ASP A 426 30.11 -1.11 18.09
CA ASP A 426 31.39 -0.54 17.66
C ASP A 426 31.58 0.88 18.21
N GLY A 427 30.53 1.71 18.18
CA GLY A 427 30.58 3.07 18.70
C GLY A 427 30.76 3.15 20.20
N LEU A 428 30.11 2.27 20.98
CA LEU A 428 30.29 2.20 22.44
C LEU A 428 31.66 1.69 22.81
N ALA A 429 32.18 0.71 22.09
CA ALA A 429 33.57 0.22 22.27
C ALA A 429 34.57 1.35 22.00
N ALA A 430 34.38 2.19 20.99
CA ALA A 430 35.25 3.33 20.67
C ALA A 430 35.31 4.40 21.79
N ILE A 431 34.24 4.57 22.57
CA ILE A 431 34.20 5.50 23.74
C ILE A 431 34.53 4.80 25.08
N GLY A 432 34.96 3.52 25.03
CA GLY A 432 35.40 2.78 26.22
C GLY A 432 34.27 2.28 27.12
N VAL A 433 33.01 2.25 26.62
CA VAL A 433 31.87 1.69 27.34
C VAL A 433 31.71 0.23 26.99
N ASN A 434 32.01 -0.66 27.95
CA ASN A 434 31.82 -2.09 27.80
C ASN A 434 30.35 -2.44 28.08
N THR A 435 29.63 -2.89 27.10
CA THR A 435 28.22 -3.28 27.22
C THR A 435 27.99 -4.59 27.94
N GLY A 436 29.05 -5.30 28.35
CA GLY A 436 28.94 -6.53 29.18
C GLY A 436 27.98 -7.61 28.67
N GLY A 437 27.69 -7.65 27.38
CA GLY A 437 26.75 -8.61 26.79
C GLY A 437 25.26 -8.27 27.01
N ALA A 438 24.92 -7.08 27.49
CA ALA A 438 23.54 -6.62 27.53
C ALA A 438 23.05 -6.43 26.09
N SER A 439 22.15 -7.28 25.67
CA SER A 439 21.46 -7.15 24.38
C SER A 439 20.68 -5.83 24.36
N THR A 440 21.17 -4.87 23.58
CA THR A 440 20.54 -3.55 23.36
C THR A 440 19.31 -3.64 22.44
N SER A 441 18.82 -4.86 22.19
CA SER A 441 17.92 -5.16 21.08
C SER A 441 16.41 -5.14 21.37
N ASP A 442 15.98 -5.04 22.64
CA ASP A 442 14.56 -5.29 22.97
C ASP A 442 13.68 -4.05 23.13
N SER A 443 14.23 -2.84 23.13
CA SER A 443 13.43 -1.62 23.21
C SER A 443 14.06 -0.47 22.43
N ILE A 444 13.23 0.36 21.78
CA ILE A 444 13.66 1.64 21.22
C ILE A 444 14.17 2.48 22.39
N PRO A 445 15.47 2.90 22.41
CA PRO A 445 16.01 3.62 23.54
C PRO A 445 15.34 5.00 23.65
N ASP A 446 14.96 5.37 24.85
CA ASP A 446 14.57 6.74 25.17
C ASP A 446 15.83 7.63 25.11
N LEU A 447 15.98 8.37 24.02
CA LEU A 447 17.15 9.20 23.73
C LEU A 447 17.38 10.26 24.83
N ASP A 448 16.32 10.75 25.47
CA ASP A 448 16.40 11.77 26.50
C ASP A 448 16.98 11.23 27.80
N SER A 449 16.90 9.92 28.03
CA SER A 449 17.46 9.24 29.20
C SER A 449 18.96 8.91 29.07
N LEU A 450 19.56 9.05 27.87
CA LEU A 450 20.93 8.63 27.58
C LEU A 450 21.94 9.76 27.88
N ALA A 451 23.13 9.39 28.40
CA ALA A 451 24.25 10.32 28.52
C ALA A 451 24.71 10.82 27.15
N ALA A 452 25.09 12.09 27.02
CA ALA A 452 25.42 12.74 25.75
C ALA A 452 26.37 11.94 24.82
N PRO A 453 27.47 11.31 25.33
CA PRO A 453 28.33 10.51 24.48
C PRO A 453 27.66 9.25 23.93
N VAL A 454 26.81 8.59 24.72
CA VAL A 454 26.05 7.39 24.32
C VAL A 454 24.96 7.78 23.34
N ARG A 455 24.24 8.88 23.59
CA ARG A 455 23.23 9.42 22.70
C ARG A 455 23.78 9.69 21.30
N SER A 456 24.94 10.33 21.18
CA SER A 456 25.56 10.61 19.88
C SER A 456 25.94 9.32 19.11
N VAL A 457 26.35 8.27 19.81
CA VAL A 457 26.62 6.95 19.21
C VAL A 457 25.33 6.35 18.66
N VAL A 458 24.23 6.41 19.42
CA VAL A 458 22.93 5.88 18.99
C VAL A 458 22.38 6.65 17.79
N GLU A 459 22.37 7.99 17.84
CA GLU A 459 21.92 8.84 16.73
C GLU A 459 22.71 8.56 15.44
N ASN A 460 24.02 8.39 15.57
CA ASN A 460 24.91 8.05 14.45
C ASN A 460 24.60 6.64 13.90
N ALA A 461 24.39 5.66 14.78
CA ALA A 461 24.06 4.29 14.39
C ALA A 461 22.73 4.25 13.62
N TYR A 462 21.69 4.97 14.08
CA TYR A 462 20.43 5.09 13.34
C TYR A 462 20.61 5.81 12.00
N GLY A 463 21.44 6.87 11.95
CA GLY A 463 21.75 7.58 10.71
C GLY A 463 22.38 6.67 9.65
N HIS A 464 23.36 5.85 10.03
CA HIS A 464 24.01 4.88 9.15
C HIS A 464 23.09 3.71 8.82
N GLY A 465 22.41 3.13 9.81
CA GLY A 465 21.53 1.98 9.66
C GLY A 465 20.38 2.25 8.68
N VAL A 466 19.77 3.43 8.75
CA VAL A 466 18.73 3.82 7.79
C VAL A 466 19.31 4.06 6.38
N GLY A 467 20.51 4.62 6.28
CA GLY A 467 21.22 4.71 4.99
C GLY A 467 21.42 3.32 4.36
N ASP A 468 21.90 2.35 5.13
CA ASP A 468 22.09 0.97 4.67
C ASP A 468 20.76 0.30 4.24
N VAL A 469 19.65 0.61 4.89
CA VAL A 469 18.31 0.17 4.48
C VAL A 469 17.97 0.67 3.09
N PHE A 470 18.14 1.96 2.80
CA PHE A 470 17.86 2.51 1.48
C PHE A 470 18.80 1.95 0.42
N LEU A 471 20.09 1.75 0.74
CA LEU A 471 21.03 1.12 -0.16
C LEU A 471 20.62 -0.32 -0.48
N SER A 472 20.14 -1.08 0.51
CA SER A 472 19.61 -2.43 0.35
C SER A 472 18.30 -2.49 -0.44
N ALA A 473 17.50 -1.42 -0.39
CA ALA A 473 16.24 -1.30 -1.15
C ALA A 473 16.48 -0.92 -2.64
N ALA A 474 17.58 -0.24 -2.95
CA ALA A 474 17.88 0.23 -4.31
C ALA A 474 17.97 -0.89 -5.37
N PRO A 475 18.59 -2.08 -5.12
CA PRO A 475 18.58 -3.20 -6.05
C PRO A 475 17.17 -3.70 -6.40
N PHE A 476 16.23 -3.70 -5.44
CA PHE A 476 14.85 -4.10 -5.70
C PHE A 476 14.14 -3.08 -6.62
N ALA A 477 14.37 -1.78 -6.43
CA ALA A 477 13.87 -0.77 -7.35
C ALA A 477 14.45 -0.93 -8.76
N LEU A 478 15.73 -1.27 -8.86
CA LEU A 478 16.38 -1.59 -10.13
C LEU A 478 15.76 -2.82 -10.81
N LEU A 479 15.45 -3.88 -10.05
CA LEU A 479 14.73 -5.04 -10.58
C LEU A 479 13.35 -4.63 -11.12
N GLY A 480 12.62 -3.76 -10.39
CA GLY A 480 11.36 -3.19 -10.87
C GLY A 480 11.53 -2.43 -12.20
N LEU A 481 12.56 -1.61 -12.32
CA LEU A 481 12.91 -0.92 -13.56
C LEU A 481 13.21 -1.89 -14.71
N LEU A 482 14.01 -2.93 -14.46
CA LEU A 482 14.33 -3.95 -15.46
C LEU A 482 13.07 -4.67 -15.95
N LEU A 483 12.17 -5.07 -15.04
CA LEU A 483 10.88 -5.67 -15.42
C LEU A 483 10.07 -4.76 -16.33
N VAL A 484 9.97 -3.47 -16.00
CA VAL A 484 9.28 -2.47 -16.82
C VAL A 484 9.94 -2.29 -18.18
N ALA A 485 11.27 -2.38 -18.28
CA ALA A 485 11.98 -2.27 -19.55
C ALA A 485 11.54 -3.35 -20.56
N PHE A 486 11.25 -4.56 -20.08
CA PHE A 486 10.74 -5.66 -20.90
C PHE A 486 9.24 -5.57 -21.23
N VAL A 487 8.48 -4.66 -20.63
CA VAL A 487 7.07 -4.46 -20.97
C VAL A 487 6.95 -3.88 -22.38
N LYS A 488 6.05 -4.47 -23.18
CA LYS A 488 5.76 -3.95 -24.51
C LYS A 488 4.73 -2.81 -24.42
N GLU A 489 5.05 -1.65 -24.99
CA GLU A 489 4.12 -0.55 -25.01
C GLU A 489 2.98 -0.83 -26.02
N VAL A 490 1.76 -0.79 -25.54
CA VAL A 490 0.54 -0.95 -26.34
C VAL A 490 -0.24 0.36 -26.28
N PRO A 491 -0.77 0.86 -27.41
CA PRO A 491 -1.58 2.06 -27.44
C PRO A 491 -2.73 2.03 -26.44
N LEU A 492 -3.00 3.14 -25.78
CA LEU A 492 -4.08 3.23 -24.81
C LEU A 492 -5.44 3.26 -25.49
N ARG A 493 -6.37 2.44 -24.99
CA ARG A 493 -7.74 2.43 -25.46
C ARG A 493 -8.44 3.75 -25.17
N SER A 494 -9.25 4.21 -26.13
CA SER A 494 -10.03 5.45 -26.04
C SER A 494 -11.42 5.29 -25.42
N HIS A 495 -11.90 4.04 -25.27
CA HIS A 495 -13.23 3.75 -24.72
C HIS A 495 -13.12 3.37 -23.23
N SER A 496 -14.08 3.87 -22.43
CA SER A 496 -14.22 3.45 -21.03
C SER A 496 -14.81 2.04 -20.93
N GLY A 497 -14.68 1.42 -19.74
CA GLY A 497 -15.31 0.12 -19.49
C GLY A 497 -16.82 0.13 -19.75
N LEU A 498 -17.51 1.23 -19.39
CA LEU A 498 -18.93 1.42 -19.66
C LEU A 498 -19.25 1.52 -21.15
N GLN A 499 -18.46 2.27 -21.91
CA GLN A 499 -18.65 2.42 -23.36
C GLN A 499 -18.41 1.10 -24.10
N ALA A 500 -17.39 0.35 -23.70
CA ALA A 500 -17.09 -0.97 -24.27
C ALA A 500 -18.18 -1.99 -23.94
N ALA A 501 -18.73 -1.99 -22.73
CA ALA A 501 -19.85 -2.85 -22.35
C ALA A 501 -21.14 -2.49 -23.11
N ALA A 502 -21.43 -1.20 -23.29
CA ALA A 502 -22.58 -0.74 -24.07
C ALA A 502 -22.45 -1.11 -25.56
N ALA A 503 -21.26 -0.99 -26.14
CA ALA A 503 -21.00 -1.38 -27.52
C ALA A 503 -21.16 -2.89 -27.72
N ALA A 504 -20.71 -3.71 -26.77
CA ALA A 504 -20.89 -5.17 -26.83
C ALA A 504 -22.35 -5.61 -26.70
N ALA A 505 -23.19 -4.84 -26.00
CA ALA A 505 -24.63 -5.13 -25.87
C ALA A 505 -25.44 -4.79 -27.13
N ILE A 506 -24.90 -3.95 -28.02
CA ILE A 506 -25.55 -3.51 -29.26
C ILE A 506 -25.25 -4.47 -30.43
N VAL A 507 -24.20 -5.29 -30.36
CA VAL A 507 -23.87 -6.28 -31.38
C VAL A 507 -24.89 -7.43 -31.28
N PRO A 508 -25.75 -7.66 -32.30
CA PRO A 508 -26.66 -8.79 -32.27
C PRO A 508 -25.87 -10.09 -32.17
N ALA A 509 -26.40 -11.06 -31.42
CA ALA A 509 -25.82 -12.39 -31.38
C ALA A 509 -25.69 -12.91 -32.84
N PRO A 510 -24.56 -13.56 -33.21
CA PRO A 510 -24.43 -14.14 -34.55
C PRO A 510 -25.62 -15.07 -34.79
N VAL A 511 -26.36 -14.81 -35.86
CA VAL A 511 -27.47 -15.66 -36.27
C VAL A 511 -26.89 -17.07 -36.51
N PRO A 512 -27.43 -18.11 -35.88
CA PRO A 512 -26.96 -19.47 -36.12
C PRO A 512 -26.96 -19.75 -37.61
N GLU A 513 -25.87 -20.30 -38.13
CA GLU A 513 -25.68 -20.61 -39.55
C GLU A 513 -26.69 -21.62 -40.09
N ASP A 514 -27.41 -22.30 -39.19
CA ASP A 514 -28.43 -23.31 -39.53
C ASP A 514 -29.74 -22.74 -40.11
N ALA A 515 -29.91 -21.40 -40.11
CA ALA A 515 -31.12 -20.78 -40.71
C ALA A 515 -30.99 -20.49 -42.22
N LYS A 516 -29.89 -20.87 -42.89
CA LYS A 516 -29.67 -20.63 -44.32
C LYS A 516 -29.92 -21.83 -45.23
N THR A 517 -30.41 -22.95 -44.69
CA THR A 517 -30.62 -24.17 -45.49
C THR A 517 -32.08 -24.56 -45.69
N GLU A 518 -33.05 -23.72 -45.33
CA GLU A 518 -34.47 -23.93 -45.71
C GLU A 518 -34.99 -22.68 -46.44
N GLY A 519 -34.73 -22.65 -47.75
CA GLY A 519 -35.28 -21.68 -48.69
C GLY A 519 -35.14 -22.17 -50.12
#